data_3fe4a2b5a2643ce855187adcdf918c32
#
_entry.id   3fe4a2b5a2643ce855187adcdf918c32
#
_cell.length_a   1.000
_cell.length_b   1.000
_cell.length_c   1.000
_cell.angle_alpha   90.00
_cell.angle_beta   90.00
_cell.angle_gamma   90.00
#
_symmetry.space_group_name_H-M   'P 1'
#
loop_
_entity.id
_entity.type
_entity.pdbx_description
1 polymer ?
#
loop_
_entity_poly.entity_id
_entity_poly.type
_entity_poly.pdbx_seq_one_letter_code
_entity_poly.pdbx_strand_id
1 'polypeptide(L)'
;MPLTEQNGTQRLTCALTKDGSSNSLQNENSKFEDLMKRMQGSKISNTTLREEVFNILLDDATESPESGKYYTFEYDPKFADNLKEWDEYPVVYAMEFKKDNLIAANIHYIRTTNARLKALNNKRFPKKTLRQYIPKRADSIFFEIQESDVGLLSTLPLEKFHYNR
;
A
#
# COMPACT_ATOMS: atom_id res chain seq x y z
N MET A 1 41.03 5.36 20.75
CA MET A 1 40.53 5.21 20.44
C MET A 1 39.96 5.31 20.16
N PRO A 2 40.27 5.61 20.20
CA PRO A 2 39.49 5.63 19.74
C PRO A 2 38.81 5.70 19.15
N LEU A 3 39.08 5.79 18.89
CA LEU A 3 38.34 5.69 18.28
C LEU A 3 37.56 5.56 17.90
N THR A 4 37.87 5.58 17.82
CA THR A 4 37.05 5.22 17.37
C THR A 4 36.14 5.23 17.17
N GLU A 5 36.22 5.43 17.19
CA GLU A 5 35.29 5.17 17.01
C GLU A 5 34.44 5.56 16.73
N GLN A 6 34.82 6.03 16.67
CA GLN A 6 33.94 6.16 16.35
C GLN A 6 33.33 6.40 15.73
N ASN A 7 33.85 6.60 15.54
CA ASN A 7 33.19 6.57 14.84
C ASN A 7 32.44 6.44 14.23
N GLY A 8 32.69 6.48 14.28
CA GLY A 8 32.01 6.23 13.58
C GLY A 8 31.03 6.38 13.26
N THR A 9 30.90 6.59 13.27
CA THR A 9 29.92 6.57 12.95
C THR A 9 29.32 7.13 12.48
N GLN A 10 29.53 7.65 12.34
CA GLN A 10 28.90 7.96 11.72
C GLN A 10 28.62 7.91 10.94
N ARG A 11 29.04 7.82 10.74
CA ARG A 11 28.73 7.49 9.81
C ARG A 11 27.91 7.22 9.28
N LEU A 12 27.95 7.32 9.10
CA LEU A 12 27.14 7.06 8.43
C LEU A 12 26.56 7.50 8.08
N THR A 13 26.90 7.95 8.09
CA THR A 13 26.34 8.30 7.61
C THR A 13 26.36 8.82 7.11
N CYS A 14 26.89 9.15 6.93
CA CYS A 14 26.91 9.45 6.31
C CYS A 14 27.17 9.43 5.62
N ALA A 15 27.64 9.29 5.34
CA ALA A 15 27.82 9.08 4.60
C ALA A 15 27.74 8.84 3.97
N LEU A 16 27.96 8.71 3.73
CA LEU A 16 27.78 8.48 3.07
C LEU A 16 27.53 8.60 2.54
N THR A 17 27.63 8.65 2.55
CA THR A 17 27.33 8.77 1.97
C THR A 17 26.87 8.93 1.45
N LYS A 18 26.92 7.56 2.14
CA LYS A 18 26.41 8.73 1.93
C LYS A 18 25.61 9.03 0.64
N ASP A 19 26.20 8.99 -0.43
CA ASP A 19 25.55 9.51 -1.61
C ASP A 19 24.51 8.56 -2.21
N GLY A 20 24.89 7.32 -2.38
CA GLY A 20 24.03 6.36 -3.04
C GLY A 20 22.75 6.04 -2.30
N SER A 21 22.85 5.84 -1.01
CA SER A 21 21.68 5.46 -0.22
C SER A 21 20.67 6.60 -0.11
N SER A 22 21.16 7.83 0.00
CA SER A 22 20.27 8.99 0.03
C SER A 22 19.50 9.13 -1.28
N ASN A 23 20.21 8.97 -2.39
CA ASN A 23 19.58 9.08 -3.70
C ASN A 23 18.55 7.98 -3.95
N SER A 24 18.83 6.78 -3.50
CA SER A 24 17.89 5.67 -3.63
C SER A 24 16.60 5.96 -2.88
N LEU A 25 16.70 6.43 -1.65
CA LEU A 25 15.54 6.76 -0.85
C LEU A 25 14.71 7.87 -1.46
N GLN A 26 15.38 8.90 -1.98
CA GLN A 26 14.70 10.00 -2.64
C GLN A 26 13.96 9.53 -3.88
N ASN A 27 14.60 8.67 -4.67
CA ASN A 27 13.97 8.13 -5.87
C ASN A 27 12.75 7.27 -5.55
N GLU A 28 12.83 6.48 -4.50
CA GLU A 28 11.70 5.66 -4.07
C GLU A 28 10.53 6.53 -3.61
N ASN A 29 10.84 7.58 -2.86
CA ASN A 29 9.80 8.47 -2.36
C ASN A 29 9.20 9.35 -3.46
N SER A 30 9.95 9.62 -4.52
CA SER A 30 9.48 10.48 -5.60
C SER A 30 8.46 9.83 -6.52
N LYS A 31 8.25 8.52 -6.39
CA LYS A 31 7.34 7.74 -7.24
C LYS A 31 5.93 8.34 -7.29
N PHE A 32 5.43 8.85 -6.17
CA PHE A 32 4.10 9.46 -6.07
C PHE A 32 4.15 10.96 -5.88
N GLU A 33 5.31 11.56 -5.92
CA GLU A 33 5.49 12.98 -5.59
C GLU A 33 4.74 13.89 -6.55
N ASP A 34 4.85 13.64 -7.86
CA ASP A 34 4.17 14.43 -8.87
C ASP A 34 2.65 14.34 -8.74
N LEU A 35 2.16 13.15 -8.44
CA LEU A 35 0.73 12.94 -8.22
C LEU A 35 0.24 13.77 -7.03
N MET A 36 0.98 13.75 -5.93
CA MET A 36 0.63 14.52 -4.74
C MET A 36 0.62 16.00 -5.00
N LYS A 37 1.58 16.50 -5.76
CA LYS A 37 1.64 17.93 -6.13
C LYS A 37 0.42 18.32 -6.96
N ARG A 38 0.04 17.50 -7.93
CA ARG A 38 -1.13 17.78 -8.77
C ARG A 38 -2.42 17.78 -7.96
N MET A 39 -2.52 16.92 -6.97
CA MET A 39 -3.70 16.88 -6.09
C MET A 39 -3.85 18.16 -5.27
N GLN A 40 -2.74 18.77 -4.90
CA GLN A 40 -2.77 20.04 -4.16
C GLN A 40 -3.20 21.20 -5.02
N GLY A 41 -2.84 21.18 -6.31
CA GLY A 41 -3.08 22.29 -7.23
C GLY A 41 -4.39 22.22 -8.00
N SER A 42 -5.03 21.06 -8.07
CA SER A 42 -6.26 20.90 -8.83
C SER A 42 -7.09 19.74 -8.29
N LYS A 43 -8.38 19.77 -8.58
CA LYS A 43 -9.26 18.66 -8.21
C LYS A 43 -9.09 17.51 -9.19
N ILE A 44 -8.66 16.38 -8.69
CA ILE A 44 -8.58 15.14 -9.45
C ILE A 44 -9.71 14.25 -8.96
N SER A 45 -10.50 13.68 -9.87
CA SER A 45 -11.56 12.75 -9.49
C SER A 45 -10.96 11.49 -8.88
N ASN A 46 -11.73 10.82 -8.03
CA ASN A 46 -11.25 9.58 -7.40
C ASN A 46 -10.97 8.50 -8.45
N THR A 47 -11.74 8.46 -9.52
CA THR A 47 -11.51 7.51 -10.61
C THR A 47 -10.16 7.77 -11.28
N THR A 48 -9.89 9.03 -11.63
CA THR A 48 -8.60 9.39 -12.22
C THR A 48 -7.45 9.10 -11.27
N LEU A 49 -7.64 9.39 -9.99
CA LEU A 49 -6.63 9.11 -8.97
C LEU A 49 -6.27 7.64 -8.92
N ARG A 50 -7.27 6.76 -8.92
CA ARG A 50 -7.03 5.32 -8.92
C ARG A 50 -6.28 4.86 -10.16
N GLU A 51 -6.68 5.37 -11.32
CA GLU A 51 -6.00 5.04 -12.58
C GLU A 51 -4.53 5.43 -12.54
N GLU A 52 -4.24 6.61 -12.01
CA GLU A 52 -2.86 7.08 -11.93
C GLU A 52 -2.04 6.26 -10.94
N VAL A 53 -2.62 5.89 -9.81
CA VAL A 53 -1.94 5.02 -8.84
C VAL A 53 -1.60 3.67 -9.48
N PHE A 54 -2.55 3.06 -10.17
CA PHE A 54 -2.29 1.77 -10.84
C PHE A 54 -1.24 1.90 -11.94
N ASN A 55 -1.23 3.00 -12.68
CA ASN A 55 -0.19 3.25 -13.69
C ASN A 55 1.19 3.37 -13.05
N ILE A 56 1.29 4.06 -11.93
CA ILE A 56 2.57 4.20 -11.20
C ILE A 56 3.06 2.83 -10.70
N LEU A 57 2.15 1.96 -10.28
CA LEU A 57 2.48 0.66 -9.71
C LEU A 57 2.56 -0.47 -10.76
N LEU A 58 2.39 -0.13 -12.03
CA LEU A 58 2.26 -1.15 -13.08
C LEU A 58 3.44 -2.11 -13.13
N ASP A 59 4.66 -1.62 -12.92
CA ASP A 59 5.86 -2.45 -12.95
C ASP A 59 5.96 -3.42 -11.78
N ASP A 60 5.16 -3.20 -10.73
CA ASP A 60 5.14 -4.02 -9.53
C ASP A 60 3.95 -4.99 -9.50
N ALA A 61 3.36 -5.25 -10.65
CA ALA A 61 2.22 -6.16 -10.77
C ALA A 61 2.63 -7.62 -10.60
N THR A 62 1.81 -8.39 -9.91
CA THR A 62 2.04 -9.82 -9.70
C THR A 62 0.70 -10.57 -9.63
N GLU A 63 0.71 -11.84 -10.01
CA GLU A 63 -0.44 -12.71 -9.85
C GLU A 63 -0.38 -13.50 -8.53
N SER A 64 0.75 -13.44 -7.83
CA SER A 64 1.00 -14.24 -6.62
C SER A 64 1.50 -13.36 -5.50
N PRO A 65 0.60 -12.72 -4.75
CA PRO A 65 1.01 -11.87 -3.62
C PRO A 65 1.70 -12.69 -2.52
N GLU A 66 2.65 -12.07 -1.86
CA GLU A 66 3.43 -12.69 -0.78
C GLU A 66 3.00 -12.15 0.56
N SER A 67 2.98 -13.00 1.58
CA SER A 67 2.70 -12.56 2.94
C SER A 67 3.74 -11.55 3.42
N GLY A 68 3.29 -10.57 4.19
CA GLY A 68 4.16 -9.55 4.76
C GLY A 68 4.39 -8.35 3.85
N LYS A 69 3.72 -8.29 2.71
CA LYS A 69 3.82 -7.17 1.78
C LYS A 69 2.48 -6.47 1.63
N TYR A 70 2.53 -5.27 1.07
CA TYR A 70 1.34 -4.45 0.85
C TYR A 70 0.96 -4.47 -0.62
N TYR A 71 -0.36 -4.51 -0.88
CA TYR A 71 -0.89 -4.56 -2.24
C TYR A 71 -2.13 -3.69 -2.38
N THR A 72 -2.38 -3.23 -3.60
CA THR A 72 -3.68 -2.73 -4.01
C THR A 72 -4.09 -3.47 -5.28
N PHE A 73 -5.37 -3.59 -5.51
CA PHE A 73 -5.88 -4.31 -6.67
C PHE A 73 -7.34 -3.92 -6.92
N GLU A 74 -7.83 -4.25 -8.08
CA GLU A 74 -9.25 -4.10 -8.36
C GLU A 74 -9.95 -5.41 -7.95
N TYR A 75 -10.84 -5.33 -6.97
CA TYR A 75 -11.49 -6.50 -6.42
C TYR A 75 -12.89 -6.68 -7.01
N ASP A 76 -13.08 -7.79 -7.69
CA ASP A 76 -14.37 -8.26 -8.17
C ASP A 76 -14.66 -9.58 -7.46
N PRO A 77 -15.46 -9.57 -6.37
CA PRO A 77 -15.60 -10.77 -5.54
C PRO A 77 -16.46 -11.84 -6.21
N LYS A 78 -16.02 -13.08 -6.06
CA LYS A 78 -16.74 -14.25 -6.59
C LYS A 78 -18.12 -14.40 -5.98
N PHE A 79 -18.25 -14.06 -4.71
CA PHE A 79 -19.50 -14.23 -3.97
C PHE A 79 -20.05 -12.87 -3.50
N ALA A 80 -20.13 -11.93 -4.41
CA ALA A 80 -20.55 -10.55 -4.10
C ALA A 80 -21.90 -10.51 -3.40
N ASP A 81 -22.84 -11.35 -3.80
CA ASP A 81 -24.20 -11.37 -3.24
C ASP A 81 -24.23 -11.76 -1.76
N ASN A 82 -23.20 -12.45 -1.29
CA ASN A 82 -23.12 -12.91 0.08
C ASN A 82 -22.38 -11.93 0.99
N LEU A 83 -21.82 -10.86 0.44
CA LEU A 83 -21.09 -9.85 1.21
C LEU A 83 -22.02 -8.69 1.54
N LYS A 84 -21.96 -8.22 2.78
CA LYS A 84 -22.67 -7.00 3.17
C LYS A 84 -22.08 -5.79 2.48
N GLU A 85 -20.77 -5.79 2.39
CA GLU A 85 -20.02 -4.70 1.77
C GLU A 85 -18.67 -5.20 1.30
N TRP A 86 -18.12 -4.54 0.30
CA TRP A 86 -16.73 -4.78 -0.09
C TRP A 86 -16.14 -3.52 -0.70
N ASP A 87 -14.81 -3.44 -0.63
CA ASP A 87 -14.05 -2.35 -1.21
C ASP A 87 -13.53 -2.79 -2.57
N GLU A 88 -13.85 -2.05 -3.61
CA GLU A 88 -13.42 -2.39 -4.97
C GLU A 88 -11.94 -2.16 -5.19
N TYR A 89 -11.34 -1.24 -4.42
CA TYR A 89 -9.91 -0.89 -4.56
C TYR A 89 -9.21 -0.91 -3.20
N PRO A 90 -9.09 -2.10 -2.59
CA PRO A 90 -8.51 -2.19 -1.26
C PRO A 90 -7.01 -1.91 -1.26
N VAL A 91 -6.52 -1.38 -0.15
CA VAL A 91 -5.09 -1.30 0.16
C VAL A 91 -4.87 -2.22 1.34
N VAL A 92 -4.12 -3.28 1.14
CA VAL A 92 -4.06 -4.38 2.11
C VAL A 92 -2.64 -4.73 2.52
N TYR A 93 -2.53 -5.26 3.74
CA TYR A 93 -1.36 -5.98 4.20
C TYR A 93 -1.64 -7.46 4.05
N ALA A 94 -0.89 -8.15 3.18
CA ALA A 94 -1.14 -9.55 2.87
C ALA A 94 -0.67 -10.44 4.02
N MET A 95 -1.55 -11.30 4.50
CA MET A 95 -1.23 -12.25 5.56
C MET A 95 -1.01 -13.65 5.02
N GLU A 96 -1.88 -14.08 4.11
CA GLU A 96 -1.78 -15.42 3.54
C GLU A 96 -2.41 -15.44 2.16
N PHE A 97 -1.77 -16.11 1.21
CA PHE A 97 -2.33 -16.33 -0.13
C PHE A 97 -2.29 -17.82 -0.44
N LYS A 98 -3.46 -18.39 -0.73
CA LYS A 98 -3.60 -19.83 -0.92
C LYS A 98 -4.73 -20.11 -1.90
N LYS A 99 -4.45 -20.84 -2.97
CA LYS A 99 -5.47 -21.24 -3.95
C LYS A 99 -6.32 -20.08 -4.43
N ASP A 100 -5.67 -19.00 -4.82
CA ASP A 100 -6.32 -17.78 -5.31
C ASP A 100 -7.15 -17.03 -4.25
N ASN A 101 -7.03 -17.41 -2.98
CA ASN A 101 -7.67 -16.70 -1.87
C ASN A 101 -6.63 -15.90 -1.11
N LEU A 102 -6.91 -14.63 -0.88
CA LEU A 102 -6.02 -13.76 -0.13
C LEU A 102 -6.66 -13.39 1.20
N ILE A 103 -5.97 -13.68 2.30
CA ILE A 103 -6.36 -13.18 3.62
C ILE A 103 -5.47 -11.99 3.93
N ALA A 104 -6.09 -10.84 4.15
CA ALA A 104 -5.34 -9.59 4.30
C ALA A 104 -6.09 -8.59 5.17
N ALA A 105 -5.35 -7.61 5.68
CA ALA A 105 -5.92 -6.51 6.44
C ALA A 105 -6.09 -5.32 5.50
N ASN A 106 -7.33 -4.85 5.32
CA ASN A 106 -7.63 -3.70 4.49
C ASN A 106 -7.65 -2.44 5.36
N ILE A 107 -6.70 -1.54 5.13
CA ILE A 107 -6.56 -0.33 5.92
C ILE A 107 -7.73 0.65 5.73
N HIS A 108 -8.49 0.51 4.66
CA HIS A 108 -9.65 1.38 4.42
C HIS A 108 -10.76 1.18 5.46
N TYR A 109 -10.73 0.07 6.20
CA TYR A 109 -11.65 -0.14 7.31
C TYR A 109 -11.23 0.57 8.59
N ILE A 110 -10.08 1.24 8.58
CA ILE A 110 -9.65 2.11 9.68
C ILE A 110 -10.04 3.53 9.30
N ARG A 111 -10.81 4.19 10.16
CA ARG A 111 -11.46 5.45 9.81
C ARG A 111 -10.52 6.64 9.66
N THR A 112 -9.61 6.81 10.59
CA THR A 112 -8.79 8.02 10.62
C THR A 112 -7.40 7.78 10.06
N THR A 113 -6.83 8.81 9.46
CA THR A 113 -5.48 8.76 8.92
C THR A 113 -4.47 8.41 10.01
N ASN A 114 -4.59 9.02 11.18
CA ASN A 114 -3.67 8.75 12.29
C ASN A 114 -3.71 7.29 12.72
N ALA A 115 -4.90 6.71 12.82
CA ALA A 115 -5.05 5.30 13.19
C ALA A 115 -4.49 4.37 12.10
N ARG A 116 -4.66 4.74 10.83
CA ARG A 116 -4.07 3.97 9.72
C ARG A 116 -2.54 3.97 9.80
N LEU A 117 -1.94 5.14 9.98
CA LEU A 117 -0.49 5.26 10.07
C LEU A 117 0.06 4.51 11.27
N LYS A 118 -0.64 4.55 12.40
CA LYS A 118 -0.24 3.81 13.59
C LYS A 118 -0.27 2.30 13.34
N ALA A 119 -1.34 1.81 12.71
CA ALA A 119 -1.46 0.39 12.38
C ALA A 119 -0.34 -0.05 11.43
N LEU A 120 -0.04 0.77 10.42
CA LEU A 120 1.02 0.48 9.46
C LEU A 120 2.40 0.46 10.13
N ASN A 121 2.68 1.43 10.99
CA ASN A 121 3.97 1.51 11.67
C ASN A 121 4.21 0.33 12.60
N ASN A 122 3.17 -0.11 13.29
CA ASN A 122 3.28 -1.20 14.27
C ASN A 122 3.01 -2.57 13.65
N LYS A 123 2.54 -2.59 12.40
CA LYS A 123 2.08 -3.82 11.70
C LYS A 123 1.06 -4.57 12.54
N ARG A 124 0.17 -3.82 13.18
CA ARG A 124 -0.93 -4.35 13.99
C ARG A 124 -2.24 -3.81 13.45
N PHE A 125 -3.06 -4.72 12.96
CA PHE A 125 -4.29 -4.37 12.28
C PHE A 125 -5.50 -4.86 13.10
N PRO A 126 -6.48 -3.97 13.36
CA PRO A 126 -7.68 -4.39 14.10
C PRO A 126 -8.39 -5.54 13.39
N LYS A 127 -9.06 -6.36 14.18
CA LYS A 127 -9.79 -7.52 13.68
C LYS A 127 -10.78 -7.14 12.58
N LYS A 128 -11.40 -5.98 12.69
CA LYS A 128 -12.39 -5.49 11.71
C LYS A 128 -11.79 -5.25 10.33
N THR A 129 -10.47 -5.13 10.21
CA THR A 129 -9.80 -4.92 8.92
C THR A 129 -9.55 -6.22 8.16
N LEU A 130 -9.62 -7.35 8.85
CA LEU A 130 -9.29 -8.64 8.24
C LEU A 130 -10.38 -9.07 7.28
N ARG A 131 -9.96 -9.43 6.07
CA ARG A 131 -10.86 -9.85 5.01
C ARG A 131 -10.27 -11.02 4.26
N GLN A 132 -11.15 -11.87 3.77
CA GLN A 132 -10.78 -12.92 2.82
C GLN A 132 -11.23 -12.46 1.44
N TYR A 133 -10.27 -12.31 0.54
CA TYR A 133 -10.55 -11.88 -0.83
C TYR A 133 -10.57 -13.10 -1.73
N ILE A 134 -11.74 -13.36 -2.31
CA ILE A 134 -11.95 -14.47 -3.24
C ILE A 134 -12.34 -13.84 -4.57
N PRO A 135 -11.36 -13.61 -5.46
CA PRO A 135 -11.67 -12.96 -6.73
C PRO A 135 -12.49 -13.85 -7.63
N LYS A 136 -13.32 -13.21 -8.45
CA LYS A 136 -14.18 -13.90 -9.42
C LYS A 136 -13.33 -14.62 -10.46
N ARG A 137 -12.17 -14.04 -10.82
CA ARG A 137 -11.26 -14.62 -11.80
C ARG A 137 -9.98 -15.09 -11.12
N ALA A 138 -9.45 -16.21 -11.62
CA ALA A 138 -8.22 -16.76 -11.10
C ALA A 138 -6.98 -15.94 -11.47
N ASP A 139 -7.09 -15.12 -12.52
CA ASP A 139 -5.97 -14.33 -13.05
C ASP A 139 -5.95 -12.89 -12.52
N SER A 140 -6.37 -12.70 -11.29
CA SER A 140 -6.35 -11.37 -10.66
C SER A 140 -4.92 -10.83 -10.53
N ILE A 141 -4.79 -9.53 -10.77
CA ILE A 141 -3.50 -8.84 -10.71
C ILE A 141 -3.45 -8.01 -9.43
N PHE A 142 -2.35 -8.16 -8.70
CA PHE A 142 -2.08 -7.43 -7.47
C PHE A 142 -0.89 -6.51 -7.72
N PHE A 143 -0.97 -5.27 -7.24
CA PHE A 143 0.08 -4.28 -7.42
C PHE A 143 0.77 -4.06 -6.08
N GLU A 144 2.05 -4.42 -6.01
CA GLU A 144 2.80 -4.29 -4.78
C GLU A 144 3.06 -2.82 -4.46
N ILE A 145 2.86 -2.46 -3.19
CA ILE A 145 3.13 -1.13 -2.68
C ILE A 145 4.34 -1.25 -1.77
N GLN A 146 5.37 -0.47 -2.05
CA GLN A 146 6.55 -0.46 -1.19
C GLN A 146 6.17 0.05 0.20
N GLU A 147 6.83 -0.47 1.21
CA GLU A 147 6.55 -0.09 2.59
C GLU A 147 6.73 1.42 2.81
N SER A 148 7.67 2.03 2.09
CA SER A 148 7.88 3.48 2.15
C SER A 148 6.72 4.29 1.58
N ASP A 149 5.91 3.71 0.71
CA ASP A 149 4.82 4.41 0.01
C ASP A 149 3.45 4.16 0.61
N VAL A 150 3.29 3.09 1.39
CA VAL A 150 1.95 2.68 1.86
C VAL A 150 1.32 3.72 2.79
N GLY A 151 2.13 4.40 3.59
CA GLY A 151 1.63 5.47 4.46
C GLY A 151 0.99 6.58 3.65
N LEU A 152 1.65 6.97 2.57
CA LEU A 152 1.13 8.00 1.67
C LEU A 152 -0.15 7.54 0.99
N LEU A 153 -0.16 6.34 0.44
CA LEU A 153 -1.36 5.82 -0.23
C LEU A 153 -2.53 5.66 0.72
N SER A 154 -2.26 5.42 2.01
CA SER A 154 -3.33 5.30 3.01
C SER A 154 -4.09 6.61 3.21
N THR A 155 -3.50 7.74 2.84
CA THR A 155 -4.14 9.05 2.99
C THR A 155 -5.00 9.43 1.78
N LEU A 156 -4.88 8.69 0.68
CA LEU A 156 -5.62 8.98 -0.55
C LEU A 156 -7.00 8.32 -0.53
N PRO A 157 -8.02 8.96 -1.14
CA PRO A 157 -9.37 8.39 -1.18
C PRO A 157 -9.49 7.34 -2.29
N LEU A 158 -8.79 6.23 -2.14
CA LEU A 158 -8.78 5.16 -3.13
C LEU A 158 -9.94 4.19 -2.97
N GLU A 159 -10.51 4.11 -1.77
CA GLU A 159 -11.58 3.15 -1.47
C GLU A 159 -12.85 3.42 -2.28
N LYS A 160 -13.52 2.35 -2.65
CA LYS A 160 -14.83 2.43 -3.29
C LYS A 160 -15.67 1.27 -2.74
N PHE A 161 -16.50 1.58 -1.75
CA PHE A 161 -17.30 0.57 -1.08
C PHE A 161 -18.60 0.30 -1.83
N HIS A 162 -18.93 -0.96 -1.96
CA HIS A 162 -20.20 -1.45 -2.45
C HIS A 162 -20.98 -2.06 -1.29
N TYR A 163 -22.26 -1.80 -1.23
CA TYR A 163 -23.11 -2.27 -0.16
C TYR A 163 -24.27 -3.06 -0.73
N ASN A 164 -24.51 -4.24 -0.17
CA ASN A 164 -25.70 -5.03 -0.48
C ASN A 164 -26.79 -4.74 0.55
N ARG A 165 -28.01 -4.54 0.08
CA ARG A 165 -29.15 -4.22 0.93
C ARG A 165 -30.17 -5.33 0.92
#